data_7601839825a67b2fe6ffd24b181339c5
#
_entry.id   7601839825a67b2fe6ffd24b181339c5
#
_cell.length_a   1.000
_cell.length_b   1.000
_cell.length_c   1.000
_cell.angle_alpha   90.00
_cell.angle_beta   90.00
_cell.angle_gamma   90.00
#
_symmetry.space_group_name_H-M   'P 1'
#
loop_
_entity.id
_entity.type
_entity.pdbx_description
1 polymer ?
#
loop_
_entity_poly.entity_id
_entity_poly.type
_entity_poly.pdbx_seq_one_letter_code
_entity_poly.pdbx_strand_id
1 'polypeptide(L)'
;MVIAIKKGQLVKAIVCEEFGKISDIKWKDVDNPNINEEEVLIRVLAAGVNYPDSLIVQGLYQFKPMVPFSPGHEGAGIVERVGTNVTGFKEGDRVFFLTNFGAFSEKISVHYTQAFHLGLKVSFEVGASAFMTYGTSYHALVQRANISANKKVLVLGGAGGVGLAAIDIAKSFGSEVVAVVSNKKKANLCKEYGADKTIIIDDSLDEKSLTEVLKTQAGSRSE
;
A
#
# COMPACT_ATOMS: atom_id res chain seq x y z
N MET A 1 -37.05 -27.21 15.19
CA MET A 1 -35.57 -27.38 15.12
C MET A 1 -34.97 -26.02 15.37
N VAL A 2 -34.45 -25.74 16.54
CA VAL A 2 -33.80 -24.45 16.87
C VAL A 2 -32.35 -24.57 16.42
N ILE A 3 -31.98 -23.91 15.36
CA ILE A 3 -30.57 -23.76 14.98
C ILE A 3 -29.98 -22.73 15.94
N ALA A 4 -29.25 -23.17 16.95
CA ALA A 4 -28.44 -22.30 17.77
C ALA A 4 -27.31 -21.75 16.88
N ILE A 5 -27.45 -20.51 16.43
CA ILE A 5 -26.36 -19.76 15.84
C ILE A 5 -25.33 -19.61 16.97
N LYS A 6 -24.23 -20.38 16.92
CA LYS A 6 -23.07 -20.10 17.75
C LYS A 6 -22.65 -18.67 17.43
N LYS A 7 -22.78 -17.76 18.40
CA LYS A 7 -22.17 -16.42 18.31
C LYS A 7 -20.71 -16.64 17.92
N GLY A 8 -20.35 -16.25 16.72
CA GLY A 8 -18.97 -16.36 16.22
C GLY A 8 -18.06 -15.61 17.19
N GLN A 9 -16.85 -16.11 17.35
CA GLN A 9 -15.82 -15.45 18.14
C GLN A 9 -15.59 -14.06 17.53
N LEU A 10 -15.82 -12.98 18.30
CA LEU A 10 -15.62 -11.61 17.83
C LEU A 10 -14.11 -11.34 17.65
N VAL A 11 -13.80 -10.47 16.72
CA VAL A 11 -12.45 -9.95 16.45
C VAL A 11 -12.49 -8.42 16.45
N LYS A 12 -11.37 -7.79 16.69
CA LYS A 12 -11.26 -6.34 16.67
C LYS A 12 -10.98 -5.82 15.26
N ALA A 13 -11.64 -4.72 14.90
CA ALA A 13 -11.38 -4.00 13.65
C ALA A 13 -11.54 -2.48 13.83
N ILE A 14 -10.84 -1.71 13.02
CA ILE A 14 -11.17 -0.32 12.78
C ILE A 14 -12.37 -0.29 11.85
N VAL A 15 -13.42 0.44 12.20
CA VAL A 15 -14.68 0.47 11.43
C VAL A 15 -15.03 1.91 11.05
N CYS A 16 -15.30 2.12 9.77
CA CYS A 16 -15.93 3.30 9.20
C CYS A 16 -17.44 3.03 9.13
N GLU A 17 -18.21 3.66 9.99
CA GLU A 17 -19.67 3.48 10.08
C GLU A 17 -20.40 4.32 9.02
N GLU A 18 -19.84 5.46 8.68
CA GLU A 18 -20.29 6.39 7.64
C GLU A 18 -19.09 7.15 7.08
N PHE A 19 -19.19 7.61 5.84
CA PHE A 19 -18.13 8.42 5.25
C PHE A 19 -18.03 9.77 5.96
N GLY A 20 -16.82 10.19 6.34
CA GLY A 20 -16.62 11.42 7.08
C GLY A 20 -15.16 11.66 7.45
N LYS A 21 -14.94 12.21 8.64
CA LYS A 21 -13.59 12.53 9.11
C LYS A 21 -12.85 11.24 9.51
N ILE A 22 -11.54 11.22 9.30
CA ILE A 22 -10.68 10.12 9.76
C ILE A 22 -10.77 9.91 11.28
N SER A 23 -11.03 11.00 12.05
CA SER A 23 -11.22 10.91 13.50
C SER A 23 -12.46 10.13 13.94
N ASP A 24 -13.40 9.88 13.03
CA ASP A 24 -14.70 9.30 13.36
C ASP A 24 -14.70 7.77 13.24
N ILE A 25 -13.64 7.17 12.66
CA ILE A 25 -13.45 5.71 12.64
C ILE A 25 -13.27 5.17 14.05
N LYS A 26 -13.78 3.96 14.30
CA LYS A 26 -13.86 3.37 15.64
C LYS A 26 -13.22 2.01 15.70
N TRP A 27 -12.56 1.72 16.80
CA TRP A 27 -12.09 0.39 17.16
C TRP A 27 -13.25 -0.39 17.79
N LYS A 28 -13.71 -1.46 17.13
CA LYS A 28 -14.92 -2.20 17.52
C LYS A 28 -14.73 -3.72 17.45
N ASP A 29 -15.60 -4.41 18.16
CA ASP A 29 -15.79 -5.84 17.96
C ASP A 29 -16.68 -6.06 16.73
N VAL A 30 -16.23 -6.91 15.83
CA VAL A 30 -16.96 -7.34 14.63
C VAL A 30 -16.99 -8.86 14.57
N ASP A 31 -17.89 -9.41 13.78
CA ASP A 31 -17.95 -10.85 13.58
C ASP A 31 -16.65 -11.36 12.92
N ASN A 32 -16.17 -12.52 13.40
CA ASN A 32 -15.04 -13.21 12.78
C ASN A 32 -15.39 -13.57 11.33
N PRO A 33 -14.56 -13.22 10.33
CA PRO A 33 -14.86 -13.48 8.94
C PRO A 33 -15.09 -14.97 8.66
N ASN A 34 -16.13 -15.28 7.92
CA ASN A 34 -16.29 -16.60 7.31
C ASN A 34 -15.49 -16.64 6.00
N ILE A 35 -15.02 -17.83 5.65
CA ILE A 35 -14.37 -18.05 4.36
C ILE A 35 -15.27 -18.88 3.44
N ASN A 36 -15.23 -18.60 2.15
CA ASN A 36 -15.77 -19.46 1.13
C ASN A 36 -14.73 -20.49 0.65
N GLU A 37 -15.08 -21.28 -0.36
CA GLU A 37 -14.23 -22.37 -0.86
C GLU A 37 -12.92 -21.88 -1.50
N GLU A 38 -12.84 -20.63 -1.94
CA GLU A 38 -11.69 -20.04 -2.63
C GLU A 38 -10.96 -18.96 -1.79
N GLU A 39 -11.24 -18.89 -0.50
CA GLU A 39 -10.65 -17.89 0.39
C GLU A 39 -9.71 -18.47 1.43
N VAL A 40 -8.82 -17.64 1.90
CA VAL A 40 -7.96 -17.89 3.06
C VAL A 40 -8.32 -16.93 4.18
N LEU A 41 -8.45 -17.45 5.40
CA LEU A 41 -8.57 -16.64 6.61
C LEU A 41 -7.16 -16.33 7.11
N ILE A 42 -6.86 -15.05 7.22
CA ILE A 42 -5.55 -14.59 7.67
C ILE A 42 -5.71 -13.88 9.01
N ARG A 43 -4.93 -14.29 10.00
CA ARG A 43 -4.69 -13.52 11.22
C ARG A 43 -3.67 -12.44 10.90
N VAL A 44 -4.12 -11.18 10.89
CA VAL A 44 -3.30 -10.01 10.52
C VAL A 44 -2.35 -9.68 11.66
N LEU A 45 -1.08 -9.53 11.35
CA LEU A 45 -0.02 -9.15 12.29
C LEU A 45 0.54 -7.76 12.01
N ALA A 46 0.41 -7.30 10.77
CA ALA A 46 0.73 -5.93 10.36
C ALA A 46 -0.18 -5.51 9.20
N ALA A 47 -0.54 -4.25 9.14
CA ALA A 47 -1.29 -3.66 8.03
C ALA A 47 -0.64 -2.34 7.61
N GLY A 48 -0.48 -2.14 6.31
CA GLY A 48 0.05 -0.91 5.73
C GLY A 48 -1.02 0.19 5.72
N VAL A 49 -0.64 1.39 6.17
CA VAL A 49 -1.51 2.58 6.09
C VAL A 49 -1.09 3.41 4.89
N ASN A 50 -2.02 3.61 3.98
CA ASN A 50 -1.78 4.30 2.72
C ASN A 50 -2.68 5.54 2.57
N TYR A 51 -2.27 6.48 1.72
CA TYR A 51 -3.07 7.69 1.46
C TYR A 51 -4.48 7.38 0.93
N PRO A 52 -4.70 6.39 0.04
CA PRO A 52 -6.03 5.98 -0.37
C PRO A 52 -6.95 5.56 0.77
N ASP A 53 -6.45 4.96 1.86
CA ASP A 53 -7.27 4.58 3.01
C ASP A 53 -7.97 5.80 3.61
N SER A 54 -7.24 6.92 3.70
CA SER A 54 -7.81 8.17 4.19
C SER A 54 -8.89 8.75 3.26
N LEU A 55 -8.71 8.62 1.95
CA LEU A 55 -9.67 9.09 0.96
C LEU A 55 -10.94 8.23 0.94
N ILE A 56 -10.80 6.91 1.11
CA ILE A 56 -11.95 5.99 1.19
C ILE A 56 -12.82 6.31 2.41
N VAL A 57 -12.21 6.47 3.58
CA VAL A 57 -12.94 6.84 4.81
C VAL A 57 -13.72 8.14 4.63
N GLN A 58 -13.18 9.10 3.90
CA GLN A 58 -13.82 10.38 3.60
C GLN A 58 -14.82 10.32 2.43
N GLY A 59 -14.97 9.17 1.76
CA GLY A 59 -15.81 9.04 0.56
C GLY A 59 -15.27 9.81 -0.65
N LEU A 60 -13.99 10.16 -0.66
CA LEU A 60 -13.32 10.94 -1.72
C LEU A 60 -12.57 10.06 -2.72
N TYR A 61 -12.51 8.76 -2.49
CA TYR A 61 -11.86 7.82 -3.41
C TYR A 61 -12.84 7.35 -4.50
N GLN A 62 -12.31 6.92 -5.64
CA GLN A 62 -13.11 6.42 -6.75
C GLN A 62 -13.92 5.16 -6.42
N PHE A 63 -13.41 4.31 -5.53
CA PHE A 63 -14.09 3.15 -5.00
C PHE A 63 -14.67 3.48 -3.62
N LYS A 64 -15.96 3.18 -3.42
CA LYS A 64 -16.69 3.46 -2.17
C LYS A 64 -17.32 2.16 -1.67
N PRO A 65 -16.75 1.51 -0.65
CA PRO A 65 -17.39 0.35 -0.01
C PRO A 65 -18.75 0.72 0.57
N MET A 66 -19.64 -0.26 0.71
CA MET A 66 -20.83 -0.07 1.53
C MET A 66 -20.43 0.07 2.99
N VAL A 67 -20.99 1.05 3.67
CA VAL A 67 -20.81 1.24 5.12
C VAL A 67 -21.76 0.29 5.88
N PRO A 68 -21.36 -0.25 7.07
CA PRO A 68 -20.05 -0.11 7.70
C PRO A 68 -18.99 -1.03 7.07
N PHE A 69 -17.74 -0.59 7.05
CA PHE A 69 -16.61 -1.38 6.57
C PHE A 69 -15.33 -1.12 7.38
N SER A 70 -14.38 -2.05 7.34
CA SER A 70 -13.02 -1.84 7.85
C SER A 70 -12.13 -1.33 6.73
N PRO A 71 -11.38 -0.21 6.89
CA PRO A 71 -10.42 0.25 5.88
C PRO A 71 -9.19 -0.66 5.78
N GLY A 72 -8.21 -0.25 4.96
CA GLY A 72 -6.92 -0.90 4.76
C GLY A 72 -6.87 -1.79 3.52
N HIS A 73 -5.85 -1.55 2.68
CA HIS A 73 -5.70 -2.22 1.38
C HIS A 73 -4.70 -3.37 1.41
N GLU A 74 -3.77 -3.38 2.34
CA GLU A 74 -2.70 -4.37 2.40
C GLU A 74 -2.36 -4.75 3.83
N GLY A 75 -1.86 -5.96 3.98
CA GLY A 75 -1.40 -6.46 5.26
C GLY A 75 -0.55 -7.71 5.12
N ALA A 76 -0.07 -8.18 6.24
CA ALA A 76 0.67 -9.44 6.35
C ALA A 76 0.29 -10.17 7.64
N GLY A 77 0.35 -11.48 7.59
CA GLY A 77 -0.05 -12.30 8.72
C GLY A 77 0.16 -13.79 8.49
N ILE A 78 -0.60 -14.58 9.21
CA ILE A 78 -0.54 -16.04 9.19
C ILE A 78 -1.88 -16.59 8.77
N VAL A 79 -1.87 -17.52 7.84
CA VAL A 79 -3.05 -18.27 7.41
C VAL A 79 -3.57 -19.11 8.58
N GLU A 80 -4.83 -18.92 8.97
CA GLU A 80 -5.50 -19.69 10.02
C GLU A 80 -6.42 -20.79 9.46
N ARG A 81 -7.02 -20.57 8.29
CA ARG A 81 -7.85 -21.55 7.60
C ARG A 81 -7.75 -21.34 6.09
N VAL A 82 -7.99 -22.40 5.35
CA VAL A 82 -8.06 -22.39 3.89
C VAL A 82 -9.40 -22.97 3.42
N GLY A 83 -9.95 -22.41 2.36
CA GLY A 83 -11.13 -22.95 1.68
C GLY A 83 -10.82 -24.26 0.95
N THR A 84 -11.85 -25.03 0.66
CA THR A 84 -11.71 -26.39 0.08
C THR A 84 -11.10 -26.42 -1.30
N ASN A 85 -11.25 -25.34 -2.08
CA ASN A 85 -10.69 -25.21 -3.44
C ASN A 85 -9.35 -24.45 -3.47
N VAL A 86 -8.85 -24.02 -2.31
CA VAL A 86 -7.58 -23.29 -2.24
C VAL A 86 -6.42 -24.25 -2.45
N THR A 87 -5.55 -23.89 -3.38
CA THR A 87 -4.28 -24.61 -3.63
C THR A 87 -3.10 -23.69 -3.32
N GLY A 88 -1.98 -24.26 -2.89
CA GLY A 88 -0.73 -23.53 -2.65
C GLY A 88 -0.64 -22.87 -1.28
N PHE A 89 -1.67 -22.92 -0.43
CA PHE A 89 -1.66 -22.41 0.95
C PHE A 89 -2.11 -23.47 1.94
N LYS A 90 -1.62 -23.35 3.16
CA LYS A 90 -2.02 -24.17 4.34
C LYS A 90 -2.00 -23.32 5.60
N GLU A 91 -2.64 -23.84 6.64
CA GLU A 91 -2.57 -23.24 7.99
C GLU A 91 -1.11 -23.11 8.45
N GLY A 92 -0.81 -21.96 9.05
CA GLY A 92 0.53 -21.59 9.51
C GLY A 92 1.39 -20.89 8.47
N ASP A 93 1.00 -20.83 7.20
CA ASP A 93 1.76 -20.12 6.18
C ASP A 93 1.84 -18.63 6.48
N ARG A 94 3.04 -18.08 6.33
CA ARG A 94 3.30 -16.64 6.40
C ARG A 94 2.95 -16.01 5.06
N VAL A 95 2.09 -15.00 5.08
CA VAL A 95 1.60 -14.35 3.86
C VAL A 95 1.57 -12.83 4.00
N PHE A 96 1.63 -12.15 2.87
CA PHE A 96 1.16 -10.78 2.70
C PHE A 96 0.04 -10.77 1.67
N PHE A 97 -0.82 -9.77 1.71
CA PHE A 97 -2.01 -9.75 0.88
C PHE A 97 -2.39 -8.34 0.44
N LEU A 98 -3.13 -8.28 -0.66
CA LEU A 98 -3.76 -7.07 -1.17
C LEU A 98 -5.28 -7.27 -1.17
N THR A 99 -6.02 -6.23 -0.80
CA THR A 99 -7.48 -6.23 -0.80
C THR A 99 -8.01 -4.85 -1.16
N ASN A 100 -9.31 -4.74 -1.45
CA ASN A 100 -9.93 -3.44 -1.67
C ASN A 100 -10.19 -2.68 -0.36
N PHE A 101 -10.40 -3.40 0.75
CA PHE A 101 -10.59 -2.89 2.11
C PHE A 101 -10.56 -4.07 3.11
N GLY A 102 -10.49 -3.80 4.40
CA GLY A 102 -10.61 -4.82 5.45
C GLY A 102 -9.31 -5.14 6.19
N ALA A 103 -8.15 -4.64 5.75
CA ALA A 103 -6.87 -5.00 6.36
C ALA A 103 -6.69 -4.44 7.79
N PHE A 104 -7.46 -3.42 8.21
CA PHE A 104 -7.39 -2.87 9.57
C PHE A 104 -8.27 -3.65 10.55
N SER A 105 -8.14 -4.97 10.51
CA SER A 105 -8.84 -5.93 11.37
C SER A 105 -7.85 -6.99 11.86
N GLU A 106 -8.13 -7.60 13.02
CA GLU A 106 -7.32 -8.71 13.52
C GLU A 106 -7.36 -9.94 12.60
N LYS A 107 -8.44 -10.10 11.83
CA LYS A 107 -8.59 -11.18 10.85
C LYS A 107 -9.29 -10.68 9.60
N ILE A 108 -8.87 -11.22 8.47
CA ILE A 108 -9.47 -10.94 7.18
C ILE A 108 -9.62 -12.22 6.36
N SER A 109 -10.71 -12.33 5.59
CA SER A 109 -10.86 -13.30 4.53
C SER A 109 -10.48 -12.64 3.20
N VAL A 110 -9.58 -13.26 2.45
CA VAL A 110 -9.21 -12.80 1.11
C VAL A 110 -9.24 -13.98 0.13
N HIS A 111 -9.57 -13.71 -1.12
CA HIS A 111 -9.45 -14.70 -2.19
C HIS A 111 -7.98 -15.14 -2.29
N TYR A 112 -7.71 -16.43 -2.45
CA TYR A 112 -6.35 -16.99 -2.40
C TYR A 112 -5.39 -16.34 -3.43
N THR A 113 -5.89 -15.85 -4.57
CA THR A 113 -5.08 -15.15 -5.57
C THR A 113 -4.60 -13.75 -5.13
N GLN A 114 -5.14 -13.23 -4.04
CA GLN A 114 -4.76 -11.96 -3.44
C GLN A 114 -3.77 -12.13 -2.27
N ALA A 115 -3.45 -13.38 -1.91
CA ALA A 115 -2.45 -13.71 -0.89
C ALA A 115 -1.16 -14.22 -1.56
N PHE A 116 -0.02 -13.89 -0.95
CA PHE A 116 1.31 -14.24 -1.46
C PHE A 116 2.17 -14.72 -0.30
N HIS A 117 3.00 -15.73 -0.54
CA HIS A 117 3.92 -16.22 0.49
C HIS A 117 4.93 -15.18 0.92
N LEU A 118 5.07 -14.98 2.22
CA LEU A 118 6.07 -14.11 2.82
C LEU A 118 7.29 -14.94 3.25
N GLY A 119 8.45 -14.62 2.70
CA GLY A 119 9.69 -15.32 3.02
C GLY A 119 10.02 -15.28 4.53
N LEU A 120 10.62 -16.36 5.03
CA LEU A 120 10.91 -16.55 6.47
C LEU A 120 11.75 -15.43 7.09
N LYS A 121 12.61 -14.78 6.30
CA LYS A 121 13.49 -13.69 6.76
C LYS A 121 12.86 -12.30 6.66
N VAL A 122 11.67 -12.18 6.07
CA VAL A 122 10.96 -10.90 5.89
C VAL A 122 10.02 -10.70 7.07
N SER A 123 10.07 -9.54 7.72
CA SER A 123 9.12 -9.22 8.79
C SER A 123 7.71 -8.98 8.24
N PHE A 124 6.69 -9.09 9.09
CA PHE A 124 5.31 -8.83 8.69
C PHE A 124 5.09 -7.36 8.35
N GLU A 125 5.79 -6.45 9.03
CA GLU A 125 5.73 -5.00 8.76
C GLU A 125 6.25 -4.68 7.35
N VAL A 126 7.35 -5.32 6.94
CA VAL A 126 7.88 -5.18 5.57
C VAL A 126 6.90 -5.77 4.56
N GLY A 127 6.36 -6.97 4.82
CA GLY A 127 5.36 -7.60 3.97
C GLY A 127 4.10 -6.73 3.81
N ALA A 128 3.62 -6.14 4.91
CA ALA A 128 2.41 -5.30 4.94
C ALA A 128 2.57 -3.95 4.23
N SER A 129 3.78 -3.50 3.90
CA SER A 129 4.04 -2.21 3.25
C SER A 129 4.56 -2.34 1.81
N ALA A 130 4.63 -3.56 1.28
CA ALA A 130 5.28 -3.81 0.00
C ALA A 130 4.37 -3.56 -1.21
N PHE A 131 3.10 -3.90 -1.13
CA PHE A 131 2.24 -3.96 -2.31
C PHE A 131 1.85 -2.58 -2.83
N MET A 132 1.32 -1.72 -1.95
CA MET A 132 0.86 -0.39 -2.35
C MET A 132 1.98 0.53 -2.78
N THR A 133 3.15 0.42 -2.17
CA THR A 133 4.30 1.29 -2.49
C THR A 133 5.17 0.70 -3.60
N TYR A 134 5.79 -0.45 -3.37
CA TYR A 134 6.69 -1.07 -4.34
C TYR A 134 5.94 -1.64 -5.55
N GLY A 135 4.78 -2.28 -5.36
CA GLY A 135 3.97 -2.79 -6.46
C GLY A 135 3.51 -1.69 -7.42
N THR A 136 3.03 -0.56 -6.89
CA THR A 136 2.64 0.61 -7.69
C THR A 136 3.83 1.17 -8.46
N SER A 137 4.96 1.39 -7.80
CA SER A 137 6.16 1.95 -8.43
C SER A 137 6.78 0.99 -9.44
N TYR A 138 6.78 -0.31 -9.17
CA TYR A 138 7.25 -1.34 -10.11
C TYR A 138 6.37 -1.38 -11.35
N HIS A 139 5.04 -1.38 -11.19
CA HIS A 139 4.13 -1.32 -12.33
C HIS A 139 4.40 -0.10 -13.21
N ALA A 140 4.51 1.08 -12.60
CA ALA A 140 4.74 2.32 -13.34
C ALA A 140 6.09 2.33 -14.07
N LEU A 141 7.17 2.00 -13.36
CA LEU A 141 8.53 2.15 -13.88
C LEU A 141 8.97 0.99 -14.78
N VAL A 142 8.69 -0.25 -14.35
CA VAL A 142 9.17 -1.44 -15.06
C VAL A 142 8.19 -1.86 -16.14
N GLN A 143 6.91 -2.06 -15.80
CA GLN A 143 5.94 -2.61 -16.75
C GLN A 143 5.42 -1.56 -17.75
N ARG A 144 5.30 -0.29 -17.34
CA ARG A 144 4.76 0.77 -18.22
C ARG A 144 5.84 1.62 -18.87
N ALA A 145 6.85 2.06 -18.13
CA ALA A 145 7.89 2.96 -18.64
C ALA A 145 9.13 2.23 -19.19
N ASN A 146 9.25 0.90 -19.02
CA ASN A 146 10.40 0.11 -19.46
C ASN A 146 11.73 0.75 -19.03
N ILE A 147 11.86 0.95 -17.71
CA ILE A 147 13.04 1.61 -17.12
C ILE A 147 14.33 0.84 -17.41
N SER A 148 15.42 1.55 -17.60
CA SER A 148 16.75 0.96 -17.87
C SER A 148 17.87 1.89 -17.39
N ALA A 149 19.10 1.40 -17.36
CA ALA A 149 20.29 2.10 -16.86
C ALA A 149 20.57 3.49 -17.51
N ASN A 150 20.09 3.72 -18.74
CA ASN A 150 20.33 4.98 -19.46
C ASN A 150 19.14 5.95 -19.35
N LYS A 151 18.20 5.68 -18.47
CA LYS A 151 17.03 6.55 -18.27
C LYS A 151 17.25 7.50 -17.11
N LYS A 152 16.66 8.69 -17.24
CA LYS A 152 16.53 9.66 -16.15
C LYS A 152 15.09 9.65 -15.64
N VAL A 153 14.92 9.49 -14.34
CA VAL A 153 13.62 9.43 -13.68
C VAL A 153 13.43 10.64 -12.79
N LEU A 154 12.35 11.37 -13.03
CA LEU A 154 11.91 12.45 -12.18
C LEU A 154 10.79 11.94 -11.26
N VAL A 155 11.02 11.98 -9.95
CA VAL A 155 10.06 11.50 -8.94
C VAL A 155 9.48 12.68 -8.19
N LEU A 156 8.24 13.05 -8.49
CA LEU A 156 7.49 14.06 -7.74
C LEU A 156 6.98 13.46 -6.43
N GLY A 157 7.05 14.22 -5.33
CA GLY A 157 6.70 13.70 -4.01
C GLY A 157 7.65 12.60 -3.52
N GLY A 158 8.93 12.70 -3.86
CA GLY A 158 9.94 11.65 -3.69
C GLY A 158 10.07 11.07 -2.28
N ALA A 159 9.70 11.81 -1.23
CA ALA A 159 9.79 11.36 0.16
C ALA A 159 8.54 10.64 0.68
N GLY A 160 7.50 10.45 -0.13
CA GLY A 160 6.35 9.59 0.19
C GLY A 160 6.68 8.12 -0.03
N GLY A 161 5.86 7.19 0.51
CA GLY A 161 6.10 5.75 0.38
C GLY A 161 6.29 5.28 -1.06
N VAL A 162 5.38 5.67 -1.97
CA VAL A 162 5.48 5.38 -3.41
C VAL A 162 6.71 6.04 -4.03
N GLY A 163 7.02 7.29 -3.63
CA GLY A 163 8.20 8.02 -4.13
C GLY A 163 9.52 7.36 -3.74
N LEU A 164 9.67 6.95 -2.47
CA LEU A 164 10.87 6.25 -2.00
C LEU A 164 11.03 4.89 -2.68
N ALA A 165 9.93 4.14 -2.84
CA ALA A 165 9.95 2.89 -3.60
C ALA A 165 10.33 3.11 -5.07
N ALA A 166 9.85 4.20 -5.69
CA ALA A 166 10.23 4.55 -7.06
C ALA A 166 11.72 4.89 -7.19
N ILE A 167 12.29 5.62 -6.23
CA ILE A 167 13.72 5.91 -6.18
C ILE A 167 14.53 4.60 -6.09
N ASP A 168 14.20 3.75 -5.14
CA ASP A 168 14.90 2.48 -4.91
C ASP A 168 14.85 1.56 -6.14
N ILE A 169 13.66 1.35 -6.73
CA ILE A 169 13.50 0.59 -7.97
C ILE A 169 14.31 1.22 -9.10
N ALA A 170 14.20 2.53 -9.34
CA ALA A 170 14.90 3.18 -10.42
C ALA A 170 16.42 3.04 -10.28
N LYS A 171 16.94 3.16 -9.07
CA LYS A 171 18.36 2.95 -8.77
C LYS A 171 18.80 1.51 -8.97
N SER A 172 17.98 0.53 -8.62
CA SER A 172 18.29 -0.90 -8.85
C SER A 172 18.40 -1.23 -10.35
N PHE A 173 17.72 -0.47 -11.23
CA PHE A 173 17.84 -0.57 -12.68
C PHE A 173 18.96 0.32 -13.27
N GLY A 174 19.73 1.03 -12.42
CA GLY A 174 20.85 1.86 -12.84
C GLY A 174 20.46 3.21 -13.46
N SER A 175 19.24 3.68 -13.26
CA SER A 175 18.78 4.98 -13.77
C SER A 175 19.33 6.14 -12.95
N GLU A 176 19.45 7.33 -13.58
CA GLU A 176 19.64 8.60 -12.86
C GLU A 176 18.31 9.04 -12.26
N VAL A 177 18.30 9.34 -10.96
CA VAL A 177 17.06 9.72 -10.24
C VAL A 177 17.14 11.13 -9.71
N VAL A 178 16.15 11.95 -10.09
CA VAL A 178 15.93 13.30 -9.55
C VAL A 178 14.65 13.30 -8.74
N ALA A 179 14.75 13.51 -7.42
CA ALA A 179 13.60 13.56 -6.53
C ALA A 179 13.17 14.99 -6.23
N VAL A 180 11.88 15.27 -6.31
CA VAL A 180 11.28 16.57 -6.02
C VAL A 180 10.51 16.49 -4.71
N VAL A 181 10.82 17.40 -3.79
CA VAL A 181 10.29 17.42 -2.43
C VAL A 181 10.09 18.85 -1.91
N SER A 182 9.35 19.02 -0.80
CA SER A 182 9.00 20.33 -0.26
C SER A 182 9.98 20.90 0.78
N ASN A 183 10.97 20.12 1.26
CA ASN A 183 11.92 20.63 2.27
C ASN A 183 13.21 19.80 2.33
N LYS A 184 14.20 20.34 3.06
CA LYS A 184 15.54 19.77 3.21
C LYS A 184 15.56 18.40 3.88
N LYS A 185 14.69 18.17 4.88
CA LYS A 185 14.60 16.87 5.58
C LYS A 185 14.17 15.77 4.61
N LYS A 186 13.15 16.04 3.80
CA LYS A 186 12.67 15.13 2.76
C LYS A 186 13.73 14.91 1.66
N ALA A 187 14.47 15.96 1.29
CA ALA A 187 15.57 15.84 0.32
C ALA A 187 16.68 14.91 0.81
N ASN A 188 17.06 15.01 2.07
CA ASN A 188 18.05 14.12 2.66
C ASN A 188 17.59 12.67 2.66
N LEU A 189 16.33 12.41 3.05
CA LEU A 189 15.74 11.07 3.00
C LEU A 189 15.76 10.48 1.58
N CYS A 190 15.41 11.26 0.54
CA CYS A 190 15.50 10.78 -0.84
C CYS A 190 16.93 10.41 -1.24
N LYS A 191 17.94 11.15 -0.76
CA LYS A 191 19.36 10.83 -1.01
C LYS A 191 19.80 9.55 -0.31
N GLU A 192 19.32 9.29 0.91
CA GLU A 192 19.57 8.03 1.62
C GLU A 192 19.01 6.82 0.85
N TYR A 193 17.89 7.01 0.13
CA TYR A 193 17.30 6.01 -0.75
C TYR A 193 17.94 5.96 -2.15
N GLY A 194 18.97 6.78 -2.41
CA GLY A 194 19.78 6.71 -3.61
C GLY A 194 19.47 7.75 -4.69
N ALA A 195 18.64 8.76 -4.43
CA ALA A 195 18.41 9.83 -5.41
C ALA A 195 19.71 10.58 -5.70
N ASP A 196 20.08 10.69 -6.98
CA ASP A 196 21.30 11.37 -7.43
C ASP A 196 21.20 12.88 -7.22
N LYS A 197 20.01 13.44 -7.46
CA LYS A 197 19.70 14.86 -7.26
C LYS A 197 18.38 15.04 -6.52
N THR A 198 18.28 16.15 -5.81
CA THR A 198 17.02 16.56 -5.17
C THR A 198 16.71 18.00 -5.52
N ILE A 199 15.47 18.27 -5.87
CA ILE A 199 14.92 19.60 -6.11
C ILE A 199 13.97 19.90 -4.96
N ILE A 200 14.20 21.02 -4.28
CA ILE A 200 13.28 21.49 -3.23
C ILE A 200 12.40 22.56 -3.87
N ILE A 201 11.10 22.31 -3.86
CA ILE A 201 10.09 23.24 -4.36
C ILE A 201 9.29 23.80 -3.19
N ASP A 202 8.89 25.04 -3.31
CA ASP A 202 7.94 25.68 -2.42
C ASP A 202 6.52 25.33 -2.89
N ASP A 203 5.65 24.96 -1.94
CA ASP A 203 4.24 24.63 -2.22
C ASP A 203 3.44 25.84 -2.75
N SER A 204 4.02 27.05 -2.71
CA SER A 204 3.44 28.29 -3.26
C SER A 204 3.66 28.51 -4.76
N LEU A 205 4.49 27.68 -5.43
CA LEU A 205 4.74 27.82 -6.86
C LEU A 205 3.51 27.44 -7.68
N ASP A 206 3.14 28.32 -8.62
CA ASP A 206 2.15 27.98 -9.62
C ASP A 206 2.67 26.93 -10.61
N GLU A 207 1.77 26.33 -11.38
CA GLU A 207 2.08 25.24 -12.33
C GLU A 207 3.15 25.63 -13.38
N LYS A 208 3.13 26.88 -13.85
CA LYS A 208 4.07 27.39 -14.84
C LYS A 208 5.46 27.54 -14.26
N SER A 209 5.58 28.17 -13.10
CA SER A 209 6.83 28.33 -12.37
C SER A 209 7.43 27.00 -11.96
N LEU A 210 6.60 26.06 -11.50
CA LEU A 210 7.01 24.68 -11.20
C LEU A 210 7.60 24.01 -12.44
N THR A 211 6.92 24.10 -13.57
CA THR A 211 7.38 23.50 -14.84
C THR A 211 8.74 24.07 -15.27
N GLU A 212 8.95 25.38 -15.11
CA GLU A 212 10.20 26.05 -15.45
C GLU A 212 11.35 25.63 -14.55
N VAL A 213 11.11 25.56 -13.24
CA VAL A 213 12.09 25.06 -12.26
C VAL A 213 12.47 23.61 -12.57
N LEU A 214 11.51 22.75 -12.86
CA LEU A 214 11.77 21.36 -13.18
C LEU A 214 12.57 21.20 -14.48
N LYS A 215 12.24 21.93 -15.55
CA LYS A 215 13.00 21.93 -16.80
C LYS A 215 14.43 22.38 -16.61
N THR A 216 14.64 23.44 -15.81
CA THR A 216 15.96 24.03 -15.59
C THR A 216 16.84 23.14 -14.70
N GLN A 217 16.28 22.61 -13.62
CA GLN A 217 17.06 21.87 -12.60
C GLN A 217 17.16 20.36 -12.86
N ALA A 218 16.14 19.74 -13.45
CA ALA A 218 16.20 18.33 -13.83
C ALA A 218 16.97 18.08 -15.13
N GLY A 219 17.22 19.12 -15.91
CA GLY A 219 17.81 19.06 -17.26
C GLY A 219 16.72 18.85 -18.33
N SER A 220 16.98 19.39 -19.52
CA SER A 220 16.11 19.18 -20.69
C SER A 220 15.96 17.67 -21.00
N ARG A 221 14.78 17.27 -21.48
CA ARG A 221 14.58 15.94 -22.07
C ARG A 221 15.69 15.69 -23.09
N SER A 222 16.51 14.66 -22.88
CA SER A 222 17.13 13.99 -24.04
C SER A 222 16.00 13.28 -24.76
N GLU A 223 15.85 13.53 -26.03
CA GLU A 223 14.89 12.91 -26.96
C GLU A 223 14.92 11.39 -26.88
#